data_eb19153e18eb8d6913be5ebfb6242e21
#
_entry.id   eb19153e18eb8d6913be5ebfb6242e21
#
_cell.length_a   1.000
_cell.length_b   1.000
_cell.length_c   1.000
_cell.angle_alpha   90.00
_cell.angle_beta   90.00
_cell.angle_gamma   90.00
#
_symmetry.space_group_name_H-M   'P 1'
#
loop_
_entity.id
_entity.type
_entity.pdbx_description
1 polymer ?
#
loop_
_entity_poly.entity_id
_entity_poly.type
_entity_poly.pdbx_seq_one_letter_code
_entity_poly.pdbx_strand_id
1 'polypeptide(L)'
;MDKNIRIDEIVTRLNAASDAYYGGQEEQMTNYEWDALFDELTALEKATGYVRPDSPTQVTSHSGNEMDGEGEKEAHEYPALSLAKTKKVEELQDWAGERDIWLSWKLDGSTLVATYDGGALTRVLTRGNGTVGTNITYMASAIRGIPAKISDKGHLVVRGEATISYADFEAINDTLEDADDRYANPRNLAAGTLALDKTNLDKVKERNVTFNAFTLVHTDEVIRSWGARMDYLDQMGFTTVERERTSAKNLPDAIARWTKKVDSGEMGIPVDGLVITYDDTDYAATGSVTGHHATRAGLAYKWADVSADTVLDHIEWSCAASTITPVAVFDPVQLEGTTVTRASLCNVSELERLGIGKDRKTELRIIKANKIIPKCIAVVRAEGSYEVPTACPVCGAATEVRISPISGVKTLRCTDPNCPAKHLKRFVRFASKGGLDIDGLSVQTLHEFVNRGYLRDFADLYHLDAHADEIVKLEGFGEKSCANLLAAIEKSRKVDPIHLIFALCIPNIGTDAGKKLIAALGTKGFLSRIESGEGFEDV
;
A
#
# COMPACT_ATOMS: atom_id res chain seq x y z
N MET A 1 1.39 12.39 33.96
CA MET A 1 0.65 11.26 33.40
C MET A 1 1.20 9.98 34.02
N ASP A 2 0.38 9.07 34.47
CA ASP A 2 0.83 7.79 34.99
C ASP A 2 1.49 7.01 33.83
N LYS A 3 2.72 6.53 34.05
CA LYS A 3 3.48 5.84 33.01
C LYS A 3 2.79 4.56 32.52
N ASN A 4 2.05 3.89 33.40
CA ASN A 4 1.29 2.68 33.03
C ASN A 4 0.10 3.03 32.11
N ILE A 5 -0.62 4.15 32.38
CA ILE A 5 -1.68 4.63 31.50
C ILE A 5 -1.10 4.98 30.12
N ARG A 6 0.09 5.59 30.09
CA ARG A 6 0.76 5.91 28.83
C ARG A 6 1.15 4.67 28.04
N ILE A 7 1.62 3.61 28.70
CA ILE A 7 1.87 2.31 28.09
C ILE A 7 0.59 1.74 27.45
N ASP A 8 -0.54 1.77 28.19
CA ASP A 8 -1.82 1.25 27.70
C ASP A 8 -2.31 2.00 26.46
N GLU A 9 -2.16 3.33 26.44
CA GLU A 9 -2.49 4.16 25.26
C GLU A 9 -1.61 3.81 24.05
N ILE A 10 -0.30 3.70 24.26
CA ILE A 10 0.64 3.42 23.16
C ILE A 10 0.38 2.02 22.59
N VAL A 11 0.24 1.01 23.45
CA VAL A 11 -0.04 -0.37 23.01
C VAL A 11 -1.32 -0.41 22.17
N THR A 12 -2.41 0.22 22.63
CA THR A 12 -3.68 0.25 21.90
C THR A 12 -3.53 0.92 20.53
N ARG A 13 -2.79 2.03 20.45
CA ARG A 13 -2.57 2.76 19.20
C ARG A 13 -1.68 1.99 18.23
N LEU A 14 -0.59 1.40 18.71
CA LEU A 14 0.32 0.62 17.87
C LEU A 14 -0.37 -0.63 17.31
N ASN A 15 -1.20 -1.28 18.12
CA ASN A 15 -1.95 -2.45 17.71
C ASN A 15 -2.98 -2.10 16.62
N ALA A 16 -3.79 -1.06 16.84
CA ALA A 16 -4.75 -0.59 15.86
C ALA A 16 -4.10 -0.15 14.54
N ALA A 17 -2.94 0.53 14.61
CA ALA A 17 -2.19 0.92 13.41
C ALA A 17 -1.61 -0.28 12.67
N SER A 18 -1.12 -1.29 13.40
CA SER A 18 -0.64 -2.54 12.80
C SER A 18 -1.77 -3.29 12.11
N ASP A 19 -2.93 -3.39 12.75
CA ASP A 19 -4.12 -4.04 12.19
C ASP A 19 -4.59 -3.34 10.90
N ALA A 20 -4.62 -2.00 10.87
CA ALA A 20 -4.96 -1.24 9.68
C ALA A 20 -3.92 -1.42 8.55
N TYR A 21 -2.63 -1.38 8.90
CA TYR A 21 -1.53 -1.50 7.95
C TYR A 21 -1.47 -2.89 7.30
N TYR A 22 -1.59 -3.95 8.09
CA TYR A 22 -1.60 -5.33 7.59
C TYR A 22 -2.95 -5.74 7.00
N GLY A 23 -4.03 -5.12 7.42
CA GLY A 23 -5.39 -5.34 6.89
C GLY A 23 -5.69 -4.60 5.58
N GLY A 24 -4.70 -3.92 4.97
CA GLY A 24 -4.90 -3.16 3.74
C GLY A 24 -5.88 -1.99 3.87
N GLN A 25 -6.13 -1.55 5.11
CA GLN A 25 -6.95 -0.37 5.40
C GLN A 25 -6.10 0.91 5.27
N GLU A 26 -6.74 2.06 5.31
CA GLU A 26 -6.05 3.35 5.32
C GLU A 26 -5.04 3.41 6.50
N GLU A 27 -3.78 3.76 6.20
CA GLU A 27 -2.74 3.84 7.22
C GLU A 27 -3.12 4.84 8.33
N GLN A 28 -3.22 4.37 9.57
CA GLN A 28 -3.59 5.21 10.73
C GLN A 28 -2.43 6.02 11.28
N MET A 29 -1.19 5.60 10.99
CA MET A 29 0.04 6.34 11.32
C MET A 29 1.18 5.95 10.37
N THR A 30 2.18 6.83 10.27
CA THR A 30 3.39 6.56 9.49
C THR A 30 4.27 5.52 10.16
N ASN A 31 5.14 4.87 9.39
CA ASN A 31 6.23 4.05 9.96
C ASN A 31 7.09 4.84 10.96
N TYR A 32 7.32 6.15 10.70
CA TYR A 32 8.05 7.04 11.61
C TYR A 32 7.33 7.20 12.95
N GLU A 33 6.03 7.49 12.93
CA GLU A 33 5.23 7.64 14.16
C GLU A 33 5.13 6.31 14.91
N TRP A 34 4.97 5.20 14.18
CA TRP A 34 4.94 3.87 14.74
C TRP A 34 6.26 3.52 15.43
N ASP A 35 7.39 3.73 14.76
CA ASP A 35 8.73 3.48 15.29
C ASP A 35 9.00 4.38 16.52
N ALA A 36 8.60 5.67 16.48
CA ALA A 36 8.79 6.58 17.61
C ALA A 36 7.96 6.18 18.84
N LEU A 37 6.71 5.76 18.64
CA LEU A 37 5.86 5.26 19.72
C LEU A 37 6.34 3.90 20.25
N PHE A 38 6.88 3.04 19.39
CA PHE A 38 7.45 1.77 19.77
C PHE A 38 8.71 1.95 20.63
N ASP A 39 9.57 2.91 20.28
CA ASP A 39 10.75 3.28 21.05
C ASP A 39 10.35 3.86 22.44
N GLU A 40 9.32 4.74 22.47
CA GLU A 40 8.75 5.26 23.73
C GLU A 40 8.20 4.13 24.60
N LEU A 41 7.43 3.22 24.00
CA LEU A 41 6.86 2.05 24.68
C LEU A 41 7.96 1.18 25.31
N THR A 42 8.98 0.83 24.52
CA THR A 42 10.11 0.01 24.97
C THR A 42 10.82 0.66 26.16
N ALA A 43 11.05 1.98 26.10
CA ALA A 43 11.68 2.71 27.20
C ALA A 43 10.80 2.75 28.46
N LEU A 44 9.48 2.94 28.31
CA LEU A 44 8.54 2.98 29.43
C LEU A 44 8.39 1.60 30.09
N GLU A 45 8.24 0.53 29.32
CA GLU A 45 8.15 -0.85 29.82
C GLU A 45 9.41 -1.23 30.60
N LYS A 46 10.58 -0.89 30.06
CA LYS A 46 11.86 -1.11 30.75
C LYS A 46 11.97 -0.31 32.07
N ALA A 47 11.44 0.91 32.10
CA ALA A 47 11.52 1.79 33.27
C ALA A 47 10.52 1.43 34.37
N THR A 48 9.38 0.84 34.01
CA THR A 48 8.27 0.54 34.95
C THR A 48 8.21 -0.94 35.33
N GLY A 49 8.71 -1.83 34.48
CA GLY A 49 8.50 -3.28 34.59
C GLY A 49 7.06 -3.72 34.27
N TYR A 50 6.18 -2.77 33.89
CA TYR A 50 4.81 -3.06 33.44
C TYR A 50 4.78 -3.31 31.95
N VAL A 51 4.34 -4.51 31.57
CA VAL A 51 4.23 -4.94 30.17
C VAL A 51 2.87 -5.59 29.98
N ARG A 52 2.12 -5.13 28.97
CA ARG A 52 0.84 -5.76 28.61
C ARG A 52 1.08 -7.05 27.82
N PRO A 53 0.21 -8.09 28.00
CA PRO A 53 0.33 -9.34 27.24
C PRO A 53 0.21 -9.15 25.72
N ASP A 54 -0.52 -8.13 25.28
CA ASP A 54 -0.74 -7.76 23.87
C ASP A 54 0.18 -6.64 23.40
N SER A 55 1.23 -6.31 24.16
CA SER A 55 2.20 -5.28 23.76
C SER A 55 2.95 -5.68 22.48
N PRO A 56 3.09 -4.77 21.50
CA PRO A 56 3.91 -5.01 20.31
C PRO A 56 5.38 -5.34 20.61
N THR A 57 5.86 -5.06 21.80
CA THR A 57 7.20 -5.47 22.27
C THR A 57 7.26 -6.95 22.63
N GLN A 58 6.12 -7.59 22.91
CA GLN A 58 5.99 -8.99 23.28
C GLN A 58 5.41 -9.86 22.17
N VAL A 59 4.56 -9.29 21.31
CA VAL A 59 3.85 -9.99 20.23
C VAL A 59 4.33 -9.45 18.89
N THR A 60 4.92 -10.30 18.06
CA THR A 60 5.52 -9.90 16.77
C THR A 60 4.52 -9.60 15.67
N SER A 61 3.27 -9.97 15.86
CA SER A 61 2.17 -9.59 14.97
C SER A 61 0.86 -9.76 15.72
N HIS A 62 0.01 -8.74 15.64
CA HIS A 62 -1.40 -8.93 15.92
C HIS A 62 -1.97 -9.82 14.82
N SER A 63 -2.94 -10.64 15.18
CA SER A 63 -3.85 -11.33 14.26
C SER A 63 -4.73 -10.31 13.53
N GLY A 64 -4.13 -9.22 13.08
CA GLY A 64 -4.75 -8.27 12.18
C GLY A 64 -4.89 -8.94 10.85
N ASN A 65 -6.04 -8.86 10.31
CA ASN A 65 -6.43 -9.19 8.98
C ASN A 65 -5.38 -8.70 7.97
N GLU A 66 -4.35 -9.52 7.69
CA GLU A 66 -3.84 -9.51 6.32
C GLU A 66 -5.10 -9.67 5.48
N MET A 67 -5.25 -8.89 4.40
CA MET A 67 -6.39 -9.02 3.51
C MET A 67 -6.59 -10.52 3.27
N ASP A 68 -7.68 -11.05 3.86
CA ASP A 68 -7.93 -12.49 3.83
C ASP A 68 -8.21 -12.89 2.38
N GLY A 69 -7.19 -13.44 1.71
CA GLY A 69 -7.39 -14.15 0.46
C GLY A 69 -8.25 -15.39 0.69
N GLU A 70 -8.83 -15.95 -0.36
CA GLU A 70 -9.66 -17.18 -0.31
C GLU A 70 -8.90 -18.43 0.16
N GLY A 71 -7.58 -18.32 0.45
CA GLY A 71 -6.75 -19.43 0.88
C GLY A 71 -7.03 -19.85 2.32
N GLU A 72 -6.92 -21.16 2.58
CA GLU A 72 -7.00 -21.69 3.94
C GLU A 72 -5.83 -21.18 4.80
N LYS A 73 -6.08 -20.96 6.10
CA LYS A 73 -5.04 -20.61 7.05
C LYS A 73 -4.27 -21.87 7.45
N GLU A 74 -2.94 -21.82 7.32
CA GLU A 74 -2.05 -22.93 7.65
C GLU A 74 -0.90 -22.49 8.56
N ALA A 75 -0.49 -23.39 9.46
CA ALA A 75 0.65 -23.14 10.34
C ALA A 75 1.97 -23.21 9.54
N HIS A 76 2.89 -22.29 9.86
CA HIS A 76 4.27 -22.36 9.39
C HIS A 76 5.02 -23.48 10.09
N GLU A 77 5.75 -24.26 9.33
CA GLU A 77 6.68 -25.25 9.85
C GLU A 77 7.84 -24.58 10.62
N TYR A 78 8.32 -23.46 10.10
CA TYR A 78 9.34 -22.61 10.70
C TYR A 78 8.77 -21.20 10.89
N PRO A 79 8.67 -20.69 12.14
CA PRO A 79 8.09 -19.38 12.40
C PRO A 79 8.75 -18.26 11.60
N ALA A 80 7.94 -17.42 10.96
CA ALA A 80 8.38 -16.29 10.14
C ALA A 80 8.50 -15.01 10.98
N LEU A 81 9.46 -14.98 11.92
CA LEU A 81 9.66 -13.90 12.88
C LEU A 81 10.23 -12.63 12.25
N SER A 82 9.97 -11.49 12.87
CA SER A 82 10.55 -10.20 12.52
C SER A 82 12.01 -10.09 12.94
N LEU A 83 12.74 -9.14 12.35
CA LEU A 83 14.08 -8.76 12.77
C LEU A 83 14.01 -7.60 13.79
N ALA A 84 14.97 -7.56 14.71
CA ALA A 84 15.25 -6.35 15.48
C ALA A 84 15.69 -5.23 14.54
N LYS A 85 15.48 -3.97 14.93
CA LYS A 85 15.75 -2.80 14.11
C LYS A 85 16.63 -1.80 14.85
N THR A 86 17.47 -1.08 14.13
CA THR A 86 18.20 0.08 14.63
C THR A 86 18.34 1.16 13.55
N LYS A 87 18.51 2.41 13.97
CA LYS A 87 18.85 3.57 13.11
C LYS A 87 20.32 4.00 13.27
N LYS A 88 21.09 3.29 14.10
CA LYS A 88 22.47 3.64 14.44
C LYS A 88 23.44 2.63 13.85
N VAL A 89 24.41 3.13 13.10
CA VAL A 89 25.45 2.31 12.47
C VAL A 89 26.35 1.67 13.51
N GLU A 90 26.60 2.34 14.63
CA GLU A 90 27.40 1.84 15.74
C GLU A 90 26.79 0.57 16.36
N GLU A 91 25.47 0.53 16.52
CA GLU A 91 24.78 -0.65 17.04
C GLU A 91 24.88 -1.84 16.08
N LEU A 92 24.91 -1.58 14.76
CA LEU A 92 25.16 -2.64 13.76
C LEU A 92 26.60 -3.16 13.87
N GLN A 93 27.58 -2.27 14.06
CA GLN A 93 28.99 -2.64 14.20
C GLN A 93 29.21 -3.46 15.47
N ASP A 94 28.62 -3.04 16.60
CA ASP A 94 28.66 -3.77 17.87
C ASP A 94 28.01 -5.16 17.76
N TRP A 95 26.86 -5.24 17.06
CA TRP A 95 26.16 -6.50 16.81
C TRP A 95 27.00 -7.44 15.95
N ALA A 96 27.65 -6.95 14.90
CA ALA A 96 28.48 -7.73 14.00
C ALA A 96 29.76 -8.22 14.68
N GLY A 97 30.38 -7.38 15.54
CA GLY A 97 31.63 -7.71 16.22
C GLY A 97 32.76 -8.04 15.23
N GLU A 98 33.45 -9.14 15.50
CA GLU A 98 34.53 -9.66 14.62
C GLU A 98 34.07 -10.69 13.59
N ARG A 99 32.74 -10.88 13.45
CA ARG A 99 32.17 -11.92 12.59
C ARG A 99 31.99 -11.45 11.16
N ASP A 100 32.11 -12.40 10.23
CA ASP A 100 31.72 -12.19 8.84
C ASP A 100 30.21 -11.98 8.74
N ILE A 101 29.81 -10.94 8.04
CA ILE A 101 28.41 -10.57 7.83
C ILE A 101 28.15 -10.29 6.35
N TRP A 102 26.88 -10.39 5.98
CA TRP A 102 26.35 -9.96 4.70
C TRP A 102 25.43 -8.76 4.89
N LEU A 103 25.54 -7.78 4.00
CA LEU A 103 24.62 -6.67 3.84
C LEU A 103 23.67 -6.99 2.68
N SER A 104 22.39 -6.77 2.85
CA SER A 104 21.37 -6.97 1.83
C SER A 104 20.26 -5.91 1.94
N TRP A 105 19.44 -5.76 0.90
CA TRP A 105 18.29 -4.88 0.94
C TRP A 105 17.22 -5.38 1.93
N LYS A 106 16.66 -4.46 2.69
CA LYS A 106 15.40 -4.68 3.39
C LYS A 106 14.28 -4.30 2.44
N LEU A 107 13.81 -5.30 1.71
CA LEU A 107 12.73 -5.13 0.74
C LEU A 107 11.43 -4.75 1.45
N ASP A 108 10.62 -3.93 0.80
CA ASP A 108 9.32 -3.47 1.31
C ASP A 108 8.20 -4.01 0.42
N GLY A 109 7.64 -5.13 0.83
CA GLY A 109 6.61 -5.86 0.12
C GLY A 109 5.77 -6.71 1.05
N SER A 110 5.49 -7.95 0.64
CA SER A 110 4.78 -8.95 1.44
C SER A 110 5.60 -10.23 1.52
N THR A 111 5.90 -10.69 2.72
CA THR A 111 6.73 -11.88 2.93
C THR A 111 5.96 -13.14 2.55
N LEU A 112 6.60 -14.00 1.75
CA LEU A 112 6.11 -15.33 1.39
C LEU A 112 7.08 -16.42 1.84
N VAL A 113 6.52 -17.59 2.14
CA VAL A 113 7.25 -18.82 2.47
C VAL A 113 6.91 -19.89 1.44
N ALA A 114 7.88 -20.29 0.65
CA ALA A 114 7.75 -21.34 -0.37
C ALA A 114 8.39 -22.66 0.11
N THR A 115 7.64 -23.75 0.04
CA THR A 115 8.06 -25.09 0.46
C THR A 115 8.12 -26.02 -0.74
N TYR A 116 9.19 -26.81 -0.83
CA TYR A 116 9.43 -27.79 -1.88
C TYR A 116 9.68 -29.16 -1.27
N ASP A 117 9.14 -30.19 -1.92
CA ASP A 117 9.36 -31.59 -1.59
C ASP A 117 9.63 -32.38 -2.88
N GLY A 118 10.66 -33.20 -2.88
CA GLY A 118 11.05 -33.98 -4.06
C GLY A 118 11.38 -33.10 -5.28
N GLY A 119 11.71 -31.85 -5.07
CA GLY A 119 12.02 -30.86 -6.10
C GLY A 119 10.80 -30.21 -6.76
N ALA A 120 9.60 -30.43 -6.25
CA ALA A 120 8.39 -29.77 -6.70
C ALA A 120 7.91 -28.74 -5.65
N LEU A 121 7.42 -27.60 -6.10
CA LEU A 121 6.74 -26.65 -5.23
C LEU A 121 5.47 -27.28 -4.68
N THR A 122 5.35 -27.40 -3.36
CA THR A 122 4.19 -28.00 -2.69
C THR A 122 3.32 -26.96 -2.00
N ARG A 123 3.92 -25.83 -1.54
CA ARG A 123 3.19 -24.85 -0.77
C ARG A 123 3.81 -23.45 -0.87
N VAL A 124 2.93 -22.43 -0.92
CA VAL A 124 3.30 -21.02 -0.74
C VAL A 124 2.34 -20.41 0.28
N LEU A 125 2.89 -19.91 1.39
CA LEU A 125 2.11 -19.23 2.43
C LEU A 125 2.50 -17.76 2.50
N THR A 126 1.53 -16.88 2.79
CA THR A 126 1.84 -15.53 3.27
C THR A 126 2.45 -15.62 4.68
N ARG A 127 3.11 -14.55 5.13
CA ARG A 127 3.69 -14.51 6.48
C ARG A 127 2.62 -14.67 7.56
N GLY A 128 1.45 -14.05 7.37
CA GLY A 128 0.42 -13.95 8.39
C GLY A 128 0.97 -13.36 9.69
N ASN A 129 0.60 -13.94 10.81
CA ASN A 129 1.10 -13.54 12.13
C ASN A 129 2.49 -14.12 12.48
N GLY A 130 3.18 -14.70 11.51
CA GLY A 130 4.49 -15.33 11.71
C GLY A 130 4.43 -16.80 12.17
N THR A 131 3.30 -17.28 12.67
CA THR A 131 3.06 -18.68 13.04
C THR A 131 2.00 -19.34 12.14
N VAL A 132 1.05 -18.56 11.61
CA VAL A 132 -0.01 -18.99 10.70
C VAL A 132 -0.09 -18.01 9.55
N GLY A 133 -0.09 -18.51 8.33
CA GLY A 133 -0.25 -17.73 7.09
C GLY A 133 -1.41 -18.23 6.23
N THR A 134 -1.74 -17.51 5.17
CA THR A 134 -2.75 -17.89 4.19
C THR A 134 -2.09 -18.68 3.07
N ASN A 135 -2.65 -19.84 2.68
CA ASN A 135 -2.16 -20.64 1.57
C ASN A 135 -2.56 -20.01 0.23
N ILE A 136 -1.56 -19.55 -0.52
CA ILE A 136 -1.71 -18.95 -1.85
C ILE A 136 -0.99 -19.75 -2.93
N THR A 137 -0.79 -21.04 -2.72
CA THR A 137 -0.07 -21.93 -3.67
C THR A 137 -0.65 -21.86 -5.08
N TYR A 138 -1.94 -21.65 -5.21
CA TYR A 138 -2.62 -21.48 -6.51
C TYR A 138 -2.12 -20.26 -7.31
N MET A 139 -1.55 -19.23 -6.65
CA MET A 139 -1.00 -18.04 -7.30
C MET A 139 0.47 -18.22 -7.73
N ALA A 140 1.17 -19.23 -7.24
CA ALA A 140 2.62 -19.35 -7.41
C ALA A 140 3.07 -19.24 -8.87
N SER A 141 2.29 -19.79 -9.82
CA SER A 141 2.61 -19.69 -11.26
C SER A 141 2.46 -18.29 -11.85
N ALA A 142 1.79 -17.39 -11.15
CA ALA A 142 1.61 -15.99 -11.55
C ALA A 142 2.63 -15.05 -10.90
N ILE A 143 3.39 -15.53 -9.91
CA ILE A 143 4.42 -14.78 -9.19
C ILE A 143 5.78 -15.12 -9.81
N ARG A 144 6.52 -14.09 -10.24
CA ARG A 144 7.87 -14.26 -10.78
C ARG A 144 8.85 -14.64 -9.67
N GLY A 145 9.92 -15.37 -10.01
CA GLY A 145 11.00 -15.69 -9.07
C GLY A 145 10.72 -16.88 -8.13
N ILE A 146 9.56 -17.55 -8.26
CA ILE A 146 9.27 -18.83 -7.58
C ILE A 146 9.34 -19.94 -8.63
N PRO A 147 10.40 -20.77 -8.68
CA PRO A 147 10.47 -21.90 -9.58
C PRO A 147 9.40 -22.96 -9.27
N ALA A 148 8.66 -23.44 -10.26
CA ALA A 148 7.71 -24.55 -10.06
C ALA A 148 8.42 -25.87 -9.74
N LYS A 149 9.66 -26.03 -10.18
CA LYS A 149 10.52 -27.19 -9.93
C LYS A 149 11.96 -26.74 -9.71
N ILE A 150 12.65 -27.41 -8.80
CA ILE A 150 14.05 -27.21 -8.47
C ILE A 150 14.84 -28.51 -8.63
N SER A 151 16.18 -28.41 -8.68
CA SER A 151 17.07 -29.58 -8.80
C SER A 151 17.21 -30.36 -7.50
N ASP A 152 17.13 -29.68 -6.34
CA ASP A 152 17.13 -30.31 -5.02
C ASP A 152 15.91 -31.24 -4.87
N LYS A 153 16.13 -32.46 -4.35
CA LYS A 153 15.09 -33.47 -4.16
C LYS A 153 14.73 -33.69 -2.69
N GLY A 154 15.38 -32.99 -1.79
CA GLY A 154 15.07 -32.98 -0.37
C GLY A 154 13.87 -32.09 -0.02
N HIS A 155 13.71 -31.85 1.28
CA HIS A 155 12.80 -30.87 1.82
C HIS A 155 13.49 -29.50 1.84
N LEU A 156 12.87 -28.48 1.23
CA LEU A 156 13.44 -27.16 1.15
C LEU A 156 12.40 -26.08 1.46
N VAL A 157 12.76 -25.15 2.35
CA VAL A 157 11.90 -24.02 2.74
C VAL A 157 12.63 -22.71 2.50
N VAL A 158 12.05 -21.85 1.67
CA VAL A 158 12.61 -20.56 1.26
C VAL A 158 11.70 -19.43 1.70
N ARG A 159 12.27 -18.38 2.27
CA ARG A 159 11.56 -17.15 2.59
C ARG A 159 12.03 -16.02 1.68
N GLY A 160 11.09 -15.24 1.19
CA GLY A 160 11.38 -14.10 0.32
C GLY A 160 10.32 -13.02 0.44
N GLU A 161 10.57 -11.89 -0.18
CA GLU A 161 9.65 -10.77 -0.21
C GLU A 161 9.04 -10.63 -1.61
N ALA A 162 7.74 -10.64 -1.68
CA ALA A 162 6.97 -10.35 -2.89
C ALA A 162 6.84 -8.84 -3.05
N THR A 163 7.44 -8.30 -4.10
CA THR A 163 7.48 -6.87 -4.39
C THR A 163 6.89 -6.56 -5.75
N ILE A 164 6.44 -5.31 -5.93
CA ILE A 164 6.10 -4.73 -7.24
C ILE A 164 7.05 -3.57 -7.47
N SER A 165 7.59 -3.44 -8.67
CA SER A 165 8.50 -2.34 -9.01
C SER A 165 7.77 -0.99 -8.98
N TYR A 166 8.52 0.12 -8.77
CA TYR A 166 7.94 1.45 -8.86
C TYR A 166 7.35 1.72 -10.25
N ALA A 167 8.00 1.25 -11.31
CA ALA A 167 7.51 1.40 -12.67
C ALA A 167 6.17 0.67 -12.91
N ASP A 168 6.04 -0.58 -12.42
CA ASP A 168 4.79 -1.32 -12.52
C ASP A 168 3.70 -0.69 -11.64
N PHE A 169 4.06 -0.20 -10.45
CA PHE A 169 3.15 0.50 -9.55
C PHE A 169 2.60 1.78 -10.16
N GLU A 170 3.44 2.62 -10.76
CA GLU A 170 3.04 3.83 -11.45
C GLU A 170 2.15 3.50 -12.65
N ALA A 171 2.56 2.54 -13.49
CA ALA A 171 1.79 2.10 -14.63
C ALA A 171 0.39 1.58 -14.23
N ILE A 172 0.28 0.83 -13.13
CA ILE A 172 -0.99 0.33 -12.63
C ILE A 172 -1.85 1.48 -12.08
N ASN A 173 -1.28 2.38 -11.26
CA ASN A 173 -2.00 3.52 -10.73
C ASN A 173 -2.46 4.49 -11.83
N ASP A 174 -1.70 4.63 -12.92
CA ASP A 174 -2.10 5.44 -14.07
C ASP A 174 -3.30 4.86 -14.83
N THR A 175 -3.54 3.54 -14.70
CA THR A 175 -4.78 2.91 -15.22
C THR A 175 -5.98 3.13 -14.31
N LEU A 176 -5.77 3.57 -13.06
CA LEU A 176 -6.83 3.83 -12.08
C LEU A 176 -7.21 5.31 -12.14
N GLU A 177 -8.37 5.58 -12.72
CA GLU A 177 -8.82 6.95 -12.98
C GLU A 177 -9.32 7.66 -11.72
N ASP A 178 -9.83 6.92 -10.73
CA ASP A 178 -10.22 7.50 -9.45
C ASP A 178 -9.04 7.56 -8.48
N ALA A 179 -8.77 8.75 -7.95
CA ALA A 179 -7.72 8.92 -6.95
C ALA A 179 -7.98 8.09 -5.68
N ASP A 180 -9.25 7.83 -5.36
CA ASP A 180 -9.66 7.02 -4.21
C ASP A 180 -9.43 5.51 -4.42
N ASP A 181 -9.29 5.06 -5.68
CA ASP A 181 -8.98 3.67 -6.04
C ASP A 181 -7.47 3.43 -6.18
N ARG A 182 -6.64 4.48 -6.16
CA ARG A 182 -5.19 4.38 -6.31
C ARG A 182 -4.56 3.76 -5.07
N TYR A 183 -3.63 2.87 -5.33
CA TYR A 183 -2.84 2.28 -4.25
C TYR A 183 -1.89 3.32 -3.65
N ALA A 184 -1.80 3.35 -2.33
CA ALA A 184 -0.99 4.34 -1.61
C ALA A 184 0.53 4.12 -1.83
N ASN A 185 0.96 2.87 -1.99
CA ASN A 185 2.36 2.50 -2.19
C ASN A 185 2.48 1.11 -2.84
N PRO A 186 3.67 0.74 -3.38
CA PRO A 186 3.90 -0.57 -4.01
C PRO A 186 3.64 -1.75 -3.08
N ARG A 187 3.90 -1.62 -1.78
CA ARG A 187 3.65 -2.67 -0.79
C ARG A 187 2.16 -2.98 -0.66
N ASN A 188 1.30 -1.95 -0.54
CA ASN A 188 -0.15 -2.12 -0.46
C ASN A 188 -0.70 -2.76 -1.75
N LEU A 189 -0.16 -2.39 -2.91
CA LEU A 189 -0.50 -3.03 -4.17
C LEU A 189 -0.08 -4.51 -4.18
N ALA A 190 1.12 -4.85 -3.69
CA ALA A 190 1.59 -6.22 -3.60
C ALA A 190 0.70 -7.05 -2.66
N ALA A 191 0.44 -6.56 -1.43
CA ALA A 191 -0.44 -7.23 -0.46
C ALA A 191 -1.85 -7.43 -1.02
N GLY A 192 -2.48 -6.40 -1.59
CA GLY A 192 -3.78 -6.49 -2.23
C GLY A 192 -3.82 -7.42 -3.44
N THR A 193 -2.67 -7.59 -4.13
CA THR A 193 -2.57 -8.55 -5.24
C THR A 193 -2.53 -9.99 -4.73
N LEU A 194 -1.81 -10.24 -3.64
CA LEU A 194 -1.71 -11.57 -3.03
C LEU A 194 -3.01 -12.01 -2.32
N ALA A 195 -3.93 -11.08 -2.06
CA ALA A 195 -5.26 -11.36 -1.53
C ALA A 195 -6.31 -11.69 -2.60
N LEU A 196 -5.97 -11.61 -3.89
CA LEU A 196 -6.88 -11.93 -4.99
C LEU A 196 -7.23 -13.42 -5.02
N ASP A 197 -8.43 -13.73 -5.48
CA ASP A 197 -8.93 -15.10 -5.63
C ASP A 197 -8.36 -15.81 -6.87
N LYS A 198 -8.67 -17.11 -6.99
CA LYS A 198 -8.22 -17.98 -8.10
C LYS A 198 -8.71 -17.51 -9.47
N THR A 199 -9.77 -16.72 -9.54
CA THR A 199 -10.33 -16.23 -10.81
C THR A 199 -9.55 -15.02 -11.36
N ASN A 200 -8.68 -14.42 -10.54
CA ASN A 200 -7.91 -13.22 -10.86
C ASN A 200 -6.42 -13.48 -11.18
N LEU A 201 -6.02 -14.71 -11.53
CA LEU A 201 -4.62 -15.05 -11.80
C LEU A 201 -3.98 -14.22 -12.92
N ASP A 202 -4.75 -13.85 -13.95
CA ASP A 202 -4.24 -13.01 -15.03
C ASP A 202 -3.92 -11.60 -14.52
N LYS A 203 -4.74 -11.05 -13.61
CA LYS A 203 -4.47 -9.77 -12.95
C LYS A 203 -3.21 -9.83 -12.07
N VAL A 204 -2.94 -10.98 -11.40
CA VAL A 204 -1.70 -11.20 -10.64
C VAL A 204 -0.49 -11.16 -11.58
N LYS A 205 -0.57 -11.81 -12.75
CA LYS A 205 0.49 -11.80 -13.77
C LYS A 205 0.74 -10.40 -14.33
N GLU A 206 -0.32 -9.65 -14.66
CA GLU A 206 -0.24 -8.28 -15.18
C GLU A 206 0.44 -7.32 -14.19
N ARG A 207 0.28 -7.55 -12.88
CA ARG A 207 0.89 -6.73 -11.83
C ARG A 207 2.36 -7.02 -11.56
N ASN A 208 2.95 -8.00 -12.25
CA ASN A 208 4.37 -8.30 -12.23
C ASN A 208 4.97 -8.53 -10.83
N VAL A 209 4.19 -9.13 -9.91
CA VAL A 209 4.69 -9.47 -8.57
C VAL A 209 5.93 -10.35 -8.70
N THR A 210 7.02 -9.96 -8.04
CA THR A 210 8.29 -10.69 -8.05
C THR A 210 8.67 -11.11 -6.64
N PHE A 211 8.88 -12.41 -6.44
CA PHE A 211 9.42 -12.97 -5.21
C PHE A 211 10.93 -12.87 -5.22
N ASN A 212 11.49 -12.20 -4.23
CA ASN A 212 12.92 -12.05 -4.02
C ASN A 212 13.33 -12.83 -2.77
N ALA A 213 13.95 -13.98 -2.94
CA ALA A 213 14.38 -14.83 -1.83
C ALA A 213 15.46 -14.12 -1.02
N PHE A 214 15.31 -14.09 0.31
CA PHE A 214 16.28 -13.50 1.22
C PHE A 214 16.77 -14.46 2.31
N THR A 215 16.18 -15.65 2.44
CA THR A 215 16.63 -16.65 3.41
C THR A 215 16.25 -18.06 2.96
N LEU A 216 17.24 -18.95 2.90
CA LEU A 216 17.04 -20.40 2.89
C LEU A 216 16.82 -20.84 4.35
N VAL A 217 15.57 -21.11 4.70
CA VAL A 217 15.15 -21.42 6.07
C VAL A 217 15.56 -22.83 6.45
N HIS A 218 15.28 -23.81 5.56
CA HIS A 218 15.59 -25.20 5.72
C HIS A 218 16.05 -25.83 4.41
N THR A 219 16.98 -26.75 4.51
CA THR A 219 17.41 -27.69 3.46
C THR A 219 18.00 -28.92 4.13
N ASP A 220 17.87 -30.09 3.48
CA ASP A 220 18.52 -31.33 3.92
C ASP A 220 20.05 -31.29 3.69
N GLU A 221 20.53 -30.32 2.89
CA GLU A 221 21.96 -30.11 2.65
C GLU A 221 22.63 -29.34 3.79
N VAL A 222 23.88 -29.71 4.12
CA VAL A 222 24.66 -29.05 5.16
C VAL A 222 25.35 -27.80 4.61
N ILE A 223 24.69 -26.66 4.63
CA ILE A 223 25.24 -25.37 4.18
C ILE A 223 25.31 -24.42 5.38
N ARG A 224 26.51 -24.13 5.87
CA ARG A 224 26.75 -23.34 7.09
C ARG A 224 27.04 -21.85 6.85
N SER A 225 27.17 -21.43 5.59
CA SER A 225 27.32 -20.02 5.22
C SER A 225 26.03 -19.50 4.66
N TRP A 226 25.55 -18.35 5.15
CA TRP A 226 24.36 -17.68 4.59
C TRP A 226 24.60 -17.29 3.13
N GLY A 227 25.79 -16.79 2.80
CA GLY A 227 26.14 -16.47 1.41
C GLY A 227 26.05 -17.70 0.51
N ALA A 228 26.59 -18.84 0.96
CA ALA A 228 26.49 -20.08 0.20
C ALA A 228 25.04 -20.60 0.07
N ARG A 229 24.20 -20.39 1.08
CA ARG A 229 22.75 -20.68 0.98
C ARG A 229 22.05 -19.83 -0.08
N MET A 230 22.42 -18.56 -0.19
CA MET A 230 21.87 -17.69 -1.23
C MET A 230 22.38 -18.08 -2.62
N ASP A 231 23.67 -18.42 -2.77
CA ASP A 231 24.22 -18.93 -4.04
C ASP A 231 23.56 -20.26 -4.44
N TYR A 232 23.22 -21.10 -3.48
CA TYR A 232 22.47 -22.34 -3.69
C TYR A 232 21.06 -22.07 -4.24
N LEU A 233 20.35 -21.04 -3.72
CA LEU A 233 19.06 -20.62 -4.26
C LEU A 233 19.18 -20.04 -5.68
N ASP A 234 20.22 -19.25 -5.97
CA ASP A 234 20.48 -18.73 -7.33
C ASP A 234 20.64 -19.88 -8.34
N GLN A 235 21.38 -20.94 -7.96
CA GLN A 235 21.58 -22.13 -8.81
C GLN A 235 20.28 -22.92 -9.06
N MET A 236 19.30 -22.80 -8.17
CA MET A 236 17.98 -23.41 -8.34
C MET A 236 17.00 -22.56 -9.13
N GLY A 237 17.40 -21.34 -9.54
CA GLY A 237 16.60 -20.45 -10.36
C GLY A 237 15.68 -19.50 -9.57
N PHE A 238 15.92 -19.32 -8.26
CA PHE A 238 15.26 -18.26 -7.52
C PHE A 238 15.85 -16.90 -7.90
N THR A 239 15.03 -15.86 -7.84
CA THR A 239 15.52 -14.48 -7.77
C THR A 239 15.89 -14.22 -6.33
N THR A 240 17.17 -13.94 -6.03
CA THR A 240 17.62 -13.65 -4.68
C THR A 240 17.87 -12.16 -4.47
N VAL A 241 17.77 -11.71 -3.20
CA VAL A 241 18.07 -10.33 -2.83
C VAL A 241 19.55 -10.00 -3.13
N GLU A 242 19.81 -8.78 -3.66
CA GLU A 242 21.17 -8.26 -3.82
C GLU A 242 21.88 -8.25 -2.47
N ARG A 243 23.12 -8.71 -2.44
CA ARG A 243 23.90 -8.90 -1.22
C ARG A 243 25.38 -8.56 -1.42
N GLU A 244 26.01 -8.09 -0.35
CA GLU A 244 27.44 -7.78 -0.29
C GLU A 244 28.06 -8.34 0.99
N ARG A 245 29.15 -9.12 0.89
CA ARG A 245 29.91 -9.56 2.05
C ARG A 245 30.68 -8.39 2.63
N THR A 246 30.61 -8.18 3.93
CA THR A 246 31.25 -7.07 4.62
C THR A 246 31.68 -7.45 6.04
N SER A 247 32.18 -6.49 6.79
CA SER A 247 32.59 -6.61 8.19
C SER A 247 32.17 -5.39 8.97
N ALA A 248 32.15 -5.46 10.31
CA ALA A 248 31.85 -4.31 11.16
C ALA A 248 32.65 -3.06 10.79
N LYS A 249 33.93 -3.22 10.48
CA LYS A 249 34.82 -2.11 10.09
C LYS A 249 34.38 -1.43 8.79
N ASN A 250 33.97 -2.21 7.79
CA ASN A 250 33.64 -1.70 6.45
C ASN A 250 32.15 -1.34 6.30
N LEU A 251 31.35 -1.64 7.32
CA LEU A 251 29.90 -1.49 7.28
C LEU A 251 29.44 -0.03 7.03
N PRO A 252 30.06 1.02 7.65
CA PRO A 252 29.67 2.40 7.38
C PRO A 252 29.82 2.79 5.90
N ASP A 253 30.93 2.41 5.26
CA ASP A 253 31.18 2.68 3.85
C ASP A 253 30.23 1.89 2.93
N ALA A 254 29.93 0.64 3.27
CA ALA A 254 28.96 -0.17 2.56
C ALA A 254 27.57 0.45 2.63
N ILE A 255 27.11 0.83 3.83
CA ILE A 255 25.81 1.51 4.04
C ILE A 255 25.75 2.81 3.22
N ALA A 256 26.82 3.63 3.24
CA ALA A 256 26.86 4.87 2.47
C ALA A 256 26.73 4.63 0.95
N ARG A 257 27.41 3.62 0.40
CA ARG A 257 27.28 3.25 -1.02
C ARG A 257 25.87 2.79 -1.37
N TRP A 258 25.28 1.96 -0.52
CA TRP A 258 23.93 1.43 -0.75
C TRP A 258 22.87 2.51 -0.58
N THR A 259 23.02 3.39 0.40
CA THR A 259 22.16 4.57 0.57
C THR A 259 22.14 5.44 -0.68
N LYS A 260 23.32 5.66 -1.29
CA LYS A 260 23.45 6.45 -2.51
C LYS A 260 22.64 5.85 -3.68
N LYS A 261 22.57 4.52 -3.81
CA LYS A 261 21.73 3.87 -4.84
C LYS A 261 20.24 4.20 -4.66
N VAL A 262 19.77 4.28 -3.42
CA VAL A 262 18.38 4.67 -3.13
C VAL A 262 18.16 6.15 -3.42
N ASP A 263 19.08 7.02 -2.97
CA ASP A 263 18.98 8.48 -3.14
C ASP A 263 19.07 8.89 -4.62
N SER A 264 19.77 8.13 -5.46
CA SER A 264 19.85 8.38 -6.92
C SER A 264 18.63 7.91 -7.69
N GLY A 265 17.69 7.19 -7.06
CA GLY A 265 16.54 6.60 -7.75
C GLY A 265 16.88 5.36 -8.59
N GLU A 266 18.10 4.80 -8.46
CA GLU A 266 18.51 3.59 -9.19
C GLU A 266 17.77 2.34 -8.72
N MET A 267 17.19 2.38 -7.49
CA MET A 267 16.41 1.28 -6.96
C MET A 267 15.03 1.24 -7.62
N GLY A 268 14.84 0.29 -8.53
CA GLY A 268 13.57 0.06 -9.21
C GLY A 268 12.51 -0.65 -8.35
N ILE A 269 12.85 -1.12 -7.14
CA ILE A 269 11.98 -1.86 -6.22
C ILE A 269 11.94 -1.19 -4.84
N PRO A 270 10.82 -1.31 -4.10
CA PRO A 270 10.68 -0.67 -2.80
C PRO A 270 11.59 -1.31 -1.74
N VAL A 271 12.30 -0.45 -1.01
CA VAL A 271 13.16 -0.81 0.13
C VAL A 271 12.92 0.14 1.29
N ASP A 272 12.95 -0.36 2.52
CA ASP A 272 12.76 0.44 3.74
C ASP A 272 14.00 0.43 4.66
N GLY A 273 15.13 -0.10 4.16
CA GLY A 273 16.35 -0.21 4.92
C GLY A 273 17.32 -1.22 4.35
N LEU A 274 18.22 -1.65 5.21
CA LEU A 274 19.20 -2.70 4.94
C LEU A 274 19.07 -3.79 6.01
N VAL A 275 19.57 -4.97 5.71
CA VAL A 275 19.67 -6.07 6.68
C VAL A 275 21.11 -6.52 6.73
N ILE A 276 21.67 -6.64 7.94
CA ILE A 276 22.91 -7.37 8.16
C ILE A 276 22.60 -8.76 8.70
N THR A 277 23.27 -9.76 8.16
CA THR A 277 23.05 -11.17 8.50
C THR A 277 24.41 -11.82 8.76
N TYR A 278 24.52 -12.65 9.81
CA TYR A 278 25.72 -13.44 10.04
C TYR A 278 25.91 -14.46 8.90
N ASP A 279 27.15 -14.59 8.42
CA ASP A 279 27.47 -15.64 7.45
C ASP A 279 27.41 -17.04 8.09
N ASP A 280 27.86 -17.18 9.33
CA ASP A 280 27.80 -18.43 10.09
C ASP A 280 26.35 -18.72 10.57
N THR A 281 25.69 -19.63 9.85
CA THR A 281 24.29 -19.99 10.14
C THR A 281 24.13 -20.80 11.43
N ASP A 282 25.17 -21.54 11.86
CA ASP A 282 25.14 -22.28 13.12
C ASP A 282 25.19 -21.30 14.28
N TYR A 283 26.04 -20.26 14.20
CA TYR A 283 26.05 -19.19 15.19
C TYR A 283 24.73 -18.40 15.21
N ALA A 284 24.21 -18.08 14.05
CA ALA A 284 22.93 -17.37 13.92
C ALA A 284 21.77 -18.14 14.61
N ALA A 285 21.80 -19.47 14.56
CA ALA A 285 20.80 -20.34 15.17
C ALA A 285 20.94 -20.51 16.70
N THR A 286 22.11 -20.20 17.29
CA THR A 286 22.34 -20.40 18.74
C THR A 286 21.70 -19.35 19.63
N GLY A 287 21.22 -18.23 19.06
CA GLY A 287 20.55 -17.19 19.84
C GLY A 287 19.19 -17.65 20.32
N SER A 288 18.94 -17.50 21.64
CA SER A 288 17.56 -17.46 22.12
C SER A 288 16.83 -16.36 21.35
N VAL A 289 15.57 -16.60 20.99
CA VAL A 289 14.66 -15.52 20.66
C VAL A 289 14.76 -14.55 21.83
N THR A 290 15.34 -13.37 21.62
CA THR A 290 15.44 -12.35 22.68
C THR A 290 14.03 -12.05 23.15
N GLY A 291 13.83 -11.46 24.33
CA GLY A 291 12.49 -11.13 24.87
C GLY A 291 11.60 -10.29 23.92
N HIS A 292 12.08 -9.95 22.74
CA HIS A 292 11.36 -9.28 21.65
C HIS A 292 11.01 -10.20 20.46
N HIS A 293 11.07 -11.52 20.62
CA HIS A 293 10.82 -12.51 19.55
C HIS A 293 11.61 -12.27 18.24
N ALA A 294 12.69 -11.48 18.28
CA ALA A 294 13.58 -11.26 17.16
C ALA A 294 14.67 -12.32 17.12
N THR A 295 14.96 -12.85 15.93
CA THR A 295 16.02 -13.84 15.75
C THR A 295 17.40 -13.18 15.85
N ARG A 296 18.41 -13.90 16.35
CA ARG A 296 19.82 -13.46 16.29
C ARG A 296 20.35 -13.43 14.85
N ALA A 297 19.67 -14.07 13.89
CA ALA A 297 20.17 -14.29 12.54
C ALA A 297 20.46 -12.99 11.77
N GLY A 298 19.76 -11.91 12.08
CA GLY A 298 19.94 -10.64 11.39
C GLY A 298 19.49 -9.44 12.22
N LEU A 299 19.99 -8.26 11.83
CA LEU A 299 19.59 -6.98 12.38
C LEU A 299 19.28 -6.01 11.23
N ALA A 300 18.11 -5.38 11.29
CA ALA A 300 17.68 -4.44 10.26
C ALA A 300 18.18 -3.03 10.60
N TYR A 301 18.74 -2.35 9.62
CA TYR A 301 19.06 -0.93 9.64
C TYR A 301 17.98 -0.16 8.91
N LYS A 302 17.37 0.82 9.57
CA LYS A 302 16.48 1.78 8.93
C LYS A 302 17.14 3.14 8.87
N TRP A 303 17.04 3.80 7.72
CA TRP A 303 17.51 5.17 7.62
C TRP A 303 16.75 6.07 8.60
N ALA A 304 17.44 7.07 9.12
CA ALA A 304 16.76 8.15 9.81
C ALA A 304 15.93 8.94 8.79
N ASP A 305 14.67 9.21 9.12
CA ASP A 305 13.82 10.01 8.26
C ASP A 305 14.36 11.44 8.22
N VAL A 306 14.60 11.95 7.01
CA VAL A 306 14.94 13.36 6.82
C VAL A 306 13.65 14.16 6.91
N SER A 307 13.60 15.09 7.86
CA SER A 307 12.48 16.01 8.02
C SER A 307 12.89 17.44 7.75
N ALA A 308 11.96 18.26 7.28
CA ALA A 308 12.11 19.70 7.16
C ALA A 308 10.92 20.40 7.79
N ASP A 309 11.19 21.51 8.46
CA ASP A 309 10.15 22.36 9.01
C ASP A 309 9.82 23.47 8.01
N THR A 310 8.54 23.78 7.84
CA THR A 310 8.03 24.74 6.87
C THR A 310 6.77 25.42 7.38
N VAL A 311 6.44 26.56 6.80
CA VAL A 311 5.25 27.34 7.17
C VAL A 311 4.09 26.98 6.26
N LEU A 312 2.95 26.63 6.85
CA LEU A 312 1.69 26.40 6.13
C LEU A 312 1.27 27.69 5.41
N ASP A 313 1.09 27.61 4.11
CA ASP A 313 0.49 28.71 3.33
C ASP A 313 -1.03 28.71 3.45
N HIS A 314 -1.65 27.62 3.04
CA HIS A 314 -3.09 27.37 3.18
C HIS A 314 -3.40 25.88 3.08
N ILE A 315 -4.63 25.49 3.41
CA ILE A 315 -5.16 24.15 3.11
C ILE A 315 -6.03 24.25 1.86
N GLU A 316 -5.63 23.49 0.85
CA GLU A 316 -6.46 23.26 -0.34
C GLU A 316 -7.36 22.05 -0.10
N TRP A 317 -8.65 22.22 -0.40
CA TRP A 317 -9.64 21.16 -0.26
C TRP A 317 -9.94 20.55 -1.64
N SER A 318 -9.40 19.36 -1.88
CA SER A 318 -9.57 18.61 -3.13
C SER A 318 -10.83 17.77 -3.07
N CYS A 319 -11.72 17.95 -4.06
CA CYS A 319 -12.97 17.20 -4.16
C CYS A 319 -12.78 15.93 -4.98
N ALA A 320 -12.96 14.77 -4.35
CA ALA A 320 -13.08 13.46 -4.99
C ALA A 320 -14.56 13.09 -5.20
N ALA A 321 -14.83 11.88 -5.72
CA ALA A 321 -16.18 11.41 -6.00
C ALA A 321 -17.08 11.39 -4.77
N SER A 322 -16.54 11.06 -3.60
CA SER A 322 -17.30 10.90 -2.36
C SER A 322 -16.83 11.77 -1.20
N THR A 323 -15.58 12.24 -1.22
CA THR A 323 -14.92 12.94 -0.11
C THR A 323 -14.30 14.26 -0.56
N ILE A 324 -14.07 15.15 0.40
CA ILE A 324 -13.30 16.37 0.23
C ILE A 324 -12.06 16.23 1.12
N THR A 325 -10.89 16.13 0.49
CA THR A 325 -9.63 15.79 1.15
C THR A 325 -8.78 17.05 1.36
N PRO A 326 -8.27 17.30 2.59
CA PRO A 326 -7.36 18.41 2.84
C PRO A 326 -5.94 18.13 2.35
N VAL A 327 -5.33 19.12 1.70
CA VAL A 327 -3.94 19.10 1.25
C VAL A 327 -3.25 20.34 1.80
N ALA A 328 -2.21 20.16 2.62
CA ALA A 328 -1.39 21.28 3.07
C ALA A 328 -0.54 21.80 1.90
N VAL A 329 -0.66 23.09 1.61
CA VAL A 329 0.24 23.84 0.72
C VAL A 329 1.13 24.68 1.63
N PHE A 330 2.46 24.65 1.42
CA PHE A 330 3.42 25.27 2.32
C PHE A 330 4.62 25.86 1.57
N ASP A 331 5.41 26.67 2.25
CA ASP A 331 6.61 27.25 1.68
C ASP A 331 7.57 26.14 1.21
N PRO A 332 8.21 26.29 0.02
CA PRO A 332 9.03 25.23 -0.54
C PRO A 332 10.13 24.75 0.39
N VAL A 333 10.27 23.44 0.59
CA VAL A 333 11.36 22.84 1.35
C VAL A 333 12.11 21.82 0.52
N GLN A 334 13.41 21.70 0.78
CA GLN A 334 14.25 20.68 0.17
C GLN A 334 14.21 19.40 1.03
N LEU A 335 13.74 18.30 0.46
CA LEU A 335 13.71 17.00 1.09
C LEU A 335 14.25 15.95 0.12
N GLU A 336 15.35 15.31 0.52
CA GLU A 336 15.97 14.21 -0.24
C GLU A 336 16.14 14.54 -1.73
N GLY A 337 16.74 15.69 -2.01
CA GLY A 337 17.11 16.14 -3.37
C GLY A 337 15.97 16.70 -4.21
N THR A 338 14.76 16.83 -3.68
CA THR A 338 13.62 17.42 -4.40
C THR A 338 12.97 18.55 -3.61
N THR A 339 12.36 19.50 -4.32
CA THR A 339 11.57 20.57 -3.71
C THR A 339 10.14 20.08 -3.50
N VAL A 340 9.68 20.16 -2.26
CA VAL A 340 8.31 19.78 -1.85
C VAL A 340 7.55 21.03 -1.43
N THR A 341 6.32 21.17 -1.89
CA THR A 341 5.42 22.31 -1.59
C THR A 341 4.04 21.89 -1.11
N ARG A 342 3.73 20.59 -1.17
CA ARG A 342 2.40 20.05 -0.87
C ARG A 342 2.52 18.71 -0.17
N ALA A 343 1.62 18.45 0.79
CA ALA A 343 1.48 17.15 1.43
C ALA A 343 0.00 16.87 1.74
N SER A 344 -0.44 15.63 1.48
CA SER A 344 -1.79 15.22 1.87
C SER A 344 -1.94 15.22 3.39
N LEU A 345 -3.09 15.72 3.88
CA LEU A 345 -3.53 15.60 5.27
C LEU A 345 -4.61 14.50 5.40
N CYS A 346 -4.74 13.65 4.37
CA CYS A 346 -5.62 12.48 4.33
C CYS A 346 -7.10 12.81 4.56
N ASN A 347 -7.49 13.22 5.77
CA ASN A 347 -8.88 13.43 6.16
C ASN A 347 -9.00 14.42 7.35
N VAL A 348 -10.23 14.69 7.79
CA VAL A 348 -10.49 15.62 8.90
C VAL A 348 -9.93 15.11 10.23
N SER A 349 -9.97 13.79 10.48
CA SER A 349 -9.38 13.23 11.71
C SER A 349 -7.89 13.50 11.80
N GLU A 350 -7.17 13.39 10.70
CA GLU A 350 -5.73 13.65 10.65
C GLU A 350 -5.41 15.13 10.85
N LEU A 351 -6.21 16.02 10.24
CA LEU A 351 -6.10 17.46 10.45
C LEU A 351 -6.27 17.85 11.92
N GLU A 352 -7.30 17.27 12.58
CA GLU A 352 -7.55 17.46 14.01
C GLU A 352 -6.44 16.86 14.87
N ARG A 353 -5.99 15.65 14.55
CA ARG A 353 -4.92 14.94 15.26
C ARG A 353 -3.62 15.73 15.27
N LEU A 354 -3.26 16.28 14.12
CA LEU A 354 -2.06 17.11 13.99
C LEU A 354 -2.20 18.47 14.70
N GLY A 355 -3.41 18.91 14.96
CA GLY A 355 -3.67 20.22 15.56
C GLY A 355 -3.30 21.38 14.63
N ILE A 356 -3.63 21.24 13.34
CA ILE A 356 -3.37 22.29 12.35
C ILE A 356 -4.04 23.59 12.77
N GLY A 357 -3.26 24.66 12.81
CA GLY A 357 -3.70 26.02 13.13
C GLY A 357 -3.98 26.85 11.87
N LYS A 358 -3.96 28.17 12.03
CA LYS A 358 -4.23 29.11 10.93
C LYS A 358 -3.11 29.17 9.91
N ASP A 359 -3.49 29.53 8.68
CA ASP A 359 -2.57 29.82 7.58
C ASP A 359 -1.52 30.84 8.00
N ARG A 360 -0.28 30.62 7.54
CA ARG A 360 0.90 31.46 7.84
C ARG A 360 1.28 31.54 9.32
N LYS A 361 0.55 30.85 10.20
CA LYS A 361 0.80 30.80 11.66
C LYS A 361 1.01 29.38 12.18
N THR A 362 1.07 28.42 11.26
CA THR A 362 1.32 27.01 11.55
C THR A 362 2.63 26.59 10.90
N GLU A 363 3.52 26.05 11.70
CA GLU A 363 4.78 25.47 11.26
C GLU A 363 4.66 23.95 11.27
N LEU A 364 4.85 23.34 10.09
CA LEU A 364 4.66 21.92 9.83
C LEU A 364 6.00 21.21 9.75
N ARG A 365 6.06 19.98 10.21
CA ARG A 365 7.17 19.07 9.95
C ARG A 365 6.80 18.07 8.87
N ILE A 366 7.56 18.09 7.77
CA ILE A 366 7.32 17.30 6.58
C ILE A 366 8.44 16.27 6.43
N ILE A 367 8.08 15.06 6.06
CA ILE A 367 9.00 14.00 5.61
C ILE A 367 8.58 13.54 4.23
N LYS A 368 9.43 12.72 3.60
CA LYS A 368 9.00 11.85 2.50
C LYS A 368 8.80 10.43 3.03
N ALA A 369 7.55 10.02 3.19
CA ALA A 369 7.24 8.64 3.52
C ALA A 369 7.79 7.72 2.42
N ASN A 370 8.51 6.68 2.82
CA ASN A 370 9.20 5.75 1.91
C ASN A 370 10.11 6.48 0.88
N LYS A 371 10.69 7.62 1.26
CA LYS A 371 11.53 8.49 0.42
C LYS A 371 10.85 9.08 -0.82
N ILE A 372 9.54 8.92 -0.98
CA ILE A 372 8.79 9.30 -2.18
C ILE A 372 7.65 10.27 -1.87
N ILE A 373 6.76 9.92 -0.94
CA ILE A 373 5.49 10.61 -0.74
C ILE A 373 5.62 11.68 0.36
N PRO A 374 5.41 12.97 0.06
CA PRO A 374 5.41 14.02 1.08
C PRO A 374 4.27 13.82 2.08
N LYS A 375 4.59 13.81 3.35
CA LYS A 375 3.63 13.66 4.45
C LYS A 375 3.93 14.65 5.57
N CYS A 376 2.89 15.27 6.11
CA CYS A 376 2.98 16.07 7.33
C CYS A 376 2.89 15.11 8.53
N ILE A 377 3.93 15.12 9.39
CA ILE A 377 4.00 14.21 10.55
C ILE A 377 3.74 14.92 11.88
N ALA A 378 3.97 16.21 11.94
CA ALA A 378 3.78 16.99 13.15
C ALA A 378 3.51 18.46 12.84
N VAL A 379 2.89 19.14 13.77
CA VAL A 379 2.84 20.59 13.88
C VAL A 379 3.89 21.00 14.92
N VAL A 380 4.88 21.77 14.49
CA VAL A 380 5.96 22.29 15.35
C VAL A 380 5.42 23.43 16.22
N ARG A 381 4.63 24.32 15.60
CA ARG A 381 3.97 25.44 16.24
C ARG A 381 2.68 25.79 15.49
N ALA A 382 1.62 26.13 16.22
CA ALA A 382 0.38 26.62 15.64
C ALA A 382 -0.23 27.73 16.50
N GLU A 383 -0.90 28.67 15.84
CA GLU A 383 -1.75 29.66 16.50
C GLU A 383 -3.20 29.48 16.00
N GLY A 384 -4.14 29.43 16.95
CA GLY A 384 -5.56 29.21 16.66
C GLY A 384 -5.85 27.77 16.22
N SER A 385 -7.02 27.57 15.63
CA SER A 385 -7.45 26.30 15.05
C SER A 385 -7.85 26.51 13.61
N TYR A 386 -7.67 25.47 12.78
CA TYR A 386 -8.17 25.47 11.40
C TYR A 386 -9.66 25.13 11.39
N GLU A 387 -10.43 25.85 10.59
CA GLU A 387 -11.86 25.62 10.44
C GLU A 387 -12.14 24.77 9.21
N VAL A 388 -12.84 23.65 9.42
CA VAL A 388 -13.28 22.78 8.31
C VAL A 388 -14.33 23.53 7.48
N PRO A 389 -14.23 23.55 6.14
CA PRO A 389 -15.19 24.28 5.31
C PRO A 389 -16.62 23.80 5.50
N THR A 390 -17.54 24.73 5.67
CA THR A 390 -18.98 24.48 5.74
C THR A 390 -19.67 24.51 4.39
N ALA A 391 -18.94 24.95 3.35
CA ALA A 391 -19.40 25.01 1.96
C ALA A 391 -18.43 24.25 1.04
N CYS A 392 -18.97 23.51 0.10
CA CYS A 392 -18.19 22.78 -0.91
C CYS A 392 -17.39 23.75 -1.79
N PRO A 393 -16.09 23.58 -1.96
CA PRO A 393 -15.26 24.48 -2.77
C PRO A 393 -15.62 24.47 -4.27
N VAL A 394 -16.38 23.47 -4.75
CA VAL A 394 -16.76 23.35 -6.16
C VAL A 394 -18.16 23.88 -6.43
N CYS A 395 -19.17 23.51 -5.64
CA CYS A 395 -20.56 23.87 -5.92
C CYS A 395 -21.16 24.85 -4.89
N GLY A 396 -20.44 25.19 -3.81
CA GLY A 396 -20.95 26.08 -2.75
C GLY A 396 -22.04 25.48 -1.85
N ALA A 397 -22.51 24.26 -2.10
CA ALA A 397 -23.47 23.58 -1.24
C ALA A 397 -22.87 23.27 0.13
N ALA A 398 -23.72 23.04 1.13
CA ALA A 398 -23.27 22.68 2.47
C ALA A 398 -22.40 21.42 2.46
N THR A 399 -21.43 21.39 3.37
CA THR A 399 -20.62 20.19 3.62
C THR A 399 -21.03 19.54 4.93
N GLU A 400 -20.81 18.25 5.09
CA GLU A 400 -20.99 17.49 6.31
C GLU A 400 -19.74 16.69 6.66
N VAL A 401 -19.43 16.59 7.95
CA VAL A 401 -18.41 15.66 8.44
C VAL A 401 -19.10 14.35 8.78
N ARG A 402 -18.71 13.28 8.09
CA ARG A 402 -19.18 11.92 8.39
C ARG A 402 -18.13 11.15 9.18
N ILE A 403 -18.60 10.40 10.17
CA ILE A 403 -17.77 9.52 11.00
C ILE A 403 -18.01 8.09 10.53
N SER A 404 -16.94 7.39 10.16
CA SER A 404 -17.02 5.97 9.82
C SER A 404 -17.46 5.17 11.05
N PRO A 405 -18.52 4.34 10.97
CA PRO A 405 -18.97 3.51 12.10
C PRO A 405 -17.96 2.40 12.44
N ILE A 406 -17.07 2.06 11.51
CA ILE A 406 -16.08 0.99 11.67
C ILE A 406 -14.77 1.55 12.22
N SER A 407 -14.21 2.59 11.59
CA SER A 407 -12.88 3.12 11.92
C SER A 407 -12.90 4.38 12.79
N GLY A 408 -14.06 5.05 12.97
CA GLY A 408 -14.16 6.33 13.66
C GLY A 408 -13.56 7.52 12.88
N VAL A 409 -13.03 7.31 11.68
CA VAL A 409 -12.42 8.35 10.85
C VAL A 409 -13.46 9.36 10.39
N LYS A 410 -13.12 10.64 10.51
CA LYS A 410 -13.94 11.77 10.07
C LYS A 410 -13.55 12.19 8.66
N THR A 411 -14.50 12.16 7.73
CA THR A 411 -14.33 12.63 6.36
C THR A 411 -15.26 13.78 6.04
N LEU A 412 -14.82 14.76 5.26
CA LEU A 412 -15.67 15.85 4.79
C LEU A 412 -16.34 15.44 3.49
N ARG A 413 -17.64 15.74 3.36
CA ARG A 413 -18.42 15.43 2.16
C ARG A 413 -19.31 16.62 1.75
N CYS A 414 -19.48 16.78 0.47
CA CYS A 414 -20.50 17.68 -0.07
C CYS A 414 -21.89 17.04 0.07
N THR A 415 -22.90 17.78 0.50
CA THR A 415 -24.27 17.27 0.66
C THR A 415 -25.05 17.24 -0.66
N ASP A 416 -24.64 18.03 -1.65
CA ASP A 416 -25.31 18.07 -2.96
C ASP A 416 -24.99 16.79 -3.78
N PRO A 417 -26.00 15.96 -4.10
CA PRO A 417 -25.82 14.79 -4.96
C PRO A 417 -25.42 15.14 -6.39
N ASN A 418 -25.75 16.35 -6.85
CA ASN A 418 -25.49 16.85 -8.20
C ASN A 418 -24.25 17.74 -8.26
N CYS A 419 -23.40 17.73 -7.23
CA CYS A 419 -22.16 18.49 -7.23
C CYS A 419 -21.34 18.19 -8.51
N PRO A 420 -20.89 19.22 -9.26
CA PRO A 420 -20.12 19.00 -10.49
C PRO A 420 -18.89 18.10 -10.33
N ALA A 421 -18.21 18.19 -9.17
CA ALA A 421 -17.08 17.31 -8.89
C ALA A 421 -17.48 15.83 -8.79
N LYS A 422 -18.58 15.54 -8.08
CA LYS A 422 -19.11 14.17 -8.00
C LYS A 422 -19.60 13.68 -9.36
N HIS A 423 -20.28 14.57 -10.07
CA HIS A 423 -20.86 14.28 -11.37
C HIS A 423 -19.77 13.92 -12.38
N LEU A 424 -18.73 14.76 -12.48
CA LEU A 424 -17.59 14.49 -13.36
C LEU A 424 -16.91 13.14 -13.02
N LYS A 425 -16.66 12.88 -11.73
CA LYS A 425 -16.02 11.63 -11.29
C LYS A 425 -16.85 10.38 -11.61
N ARG A 426 -18.18 10.50 -11.55
CA ARG A 426 -19.06 9.40 -11.98
C ARG A 426 -18.90 9.10 -13.48
N PHE A 427 -18.79 10.11 -14.34
CA PHE A 427 -18.50 9.92 -15.76
C PHE A 427 -17.11 9.34 -16.00
N VAL A 428 -16.10 9.82 -15.29
CA VAL A 428 -14.74 9.28 -15.36
C VAL A 428 -14.76 7.78 -15.06
N ARG A 429 -15.39 7.38 -13.97
CA ARG A 429 -15.52 5.96 -13.60
C ARG A 429 -16.33 5.16 -14.63
N PHE A 430 -17.42 5.73 -15.14
CA PHE A 430 -18.26 5.11 -16.14
C PHE A 430 -17.49 4.81 -17.44
N ALA A 431 -16.69 5.77 -17.91
CA ALA A 431 -15.91 5.64 -19.13
C ALA A 431 -14.61 4.83 -18.95
N SER A 432 -14.16 4.60 -17.71
CA SER A 432 -12.87 3.98 -17.40
C SER A 432 -12.71 2.56 -17.94
N LYS A 433 -11.47 2.07 -17.99
CA LYS A 433 -11.13 0.71 -18.40
C LYS A 433 -11.79 -0.37 -17.50
N GLY A 434 -11.98 -0.06 -16.21
CA GLY A 434 -12.75 -0.92 -15.29
C GLY A 434 -14.26 -0.82 -15.48
N GLY A 435 -14.75 0.28 -16.04
CA GLY A 435 -16.15 0.51 -16.42
C GLY A 435 -16.44 0.06 -17.84
N LEU A 436 -16.87 1.00 -18.69
CA LEU A 436 -17.28 0.68 -20.07
C LEU A 436 -16.15 0.74 -21.09
N ASP A 437 -14.91 1.02 -20.69
CA ASP A 437 -13.69 1.05 -21.52
C ASP A 437 -13.86 1.90 -22.78
N ILE A 438 -14.26 3.16 -22.58
CA ILE A 438 -14.53 4.10 -23.69
C ILE A 438 -13.27 4.91 -24.01
N ASP A 439 -12.51 4.48 -25.00
CA ASP A 439 -11.33 5.20 -25.46
C ASP A 439 -11.68 6.61 -25.98
N GLY A 440 -10.81 7.59 -25.69
CA GLY A 440 -10.96 8.97 -26.12
C GLY A 440 -11.71 9.90 -25.17
N LEU A 441 -12.25 9.37 -24.05
CA LEU A 441 -12.87 10.15 -22.98
C LEU A 441 -11.89 10.38 -21.82
N SER A 442 -10.92 11.28 -22.02
CA SER A 442 -10.07 11.74 -20.91
C SER A 442 -10.88 12.52 -19.88
N VAL A 443 -10.36 12.65 -18.65
CA VAL A 443 -10.96 13.50 -17.60
C VAL A 443 -11.20 14.92 -18.11
N GLN A 444 -10.27 15.47 -18.87
CA GLN A 444 -10.37 16.80 -19.45
C GLN A 444 -11.48 16.87 -20.51
N THR A 445 -11.61 15.86 -21.36
CA THR A 445 -12.68 15.75 -22.36
C THR A 445 -14.05 15.66 -21.68
N LEU A 446 -14.18 14.82 -20.67
CA LEU A 446 -15.42 14.69 -19.89
C LEU A 446 -15.80 16.00 -19.19
N HIS A 447 -14.82 16.69 -18.59
CA HIS A 447 -15.03 17.99 -17.97
C HIS A 447 -15.56 19.03 -18.97
N GLU A 448 -14.97 19.08 -20.16
CA GLU A 448 -15.41 19.97 -21.22
C GLU A 448 -16.85 19.65 -21.68
N PHE A 449 -17.19 18.37 -21.85
CA PHE A 449 -18.52 17.94 -22.26
C PHE A 449 -19.59 18.19 -21.19
N VAL A 450 -19.26 17.99 -19.92
CA VAL A 450 -20.13 18.33 -18.78
C VAL A 450 -20.37 19.84 -18.72
N ASN A 451 -19.31 20.66 -18.86
CA ASN A 451 -19.42 22.11 -18.80
C ASN A 451 -20.24 22.69 -19.97
N ARG A 452 -20.18 22.06 -21.14
CA ARG A 452 -21.00 22.44 -22.31
C ARG A 452 -22.43 21.93 -22.22
N GLY A 453 -22.73 21.09 -21.21
CA GLY A 453 -24.06 20.52 -21.04
C GLY A 453 -24.38 19.38 -22.02
N TYR A 454 -23.36 18.80 -22.66
CA TYR A 454 -23.53 17.62 -23.53
C TYR A 454 -23.77 16.37 -22.70
N LEU A 455 -23.23 16.31 -21.46
CA LEU A 455 -23.36 15.20 -20.53
C LEU A 455 -24.03 15.66 -19.23
N ARG A 456 -25.23 15.17 -18.97
CA ARG A 456 -26.01 15.37 -17.74
C ARG A 456 -26.23 14.07 -16.99
N ASP A 457 -26.40 12.99 -17.72
CA ASP A 457 -26.45 11.63 -17.18
C ASP A 457 -25.70 10.66 -18.11
N PHE A 458 -25.55 9.41 -17.67
CA PHE A 458 -24.79 8.41 -18.41
C PHE A 458 -25.39 8.08 -19.79
N ALA A 459 -26.69 8.25 -19.97
CA ALA A 459 -27.35 7.98 -21.24
C ALA A 459 -26.94 8.98 -22.32
N ASP A 460 -26.60 10.22 -21.93
CA ASP A 460 -26.17 11.27 -22.85
C ASP A 460 -24.89 10.90 -23.61
N LEU A 461 -24.03 10.06 -23.03
CA LEU A 461 -22.85 9.53 -23.71
C LEU A 461 -23.23 8.85 -25.05
N TYR A 462 -24.34 8.17 -25.08
CA TYR A 462 -24.84 7.45 -26.25
C TYR A 462 -25.61 8.32 -27.23
N HIS A 463 -25.67 9.63 -26.97
CA HIS A 463 -26.29 10.64 -27.80
C HIS A 463 -25.30 11.75 -28.20
N LEU A 464 -23.99 11.55 -27.95
CA LEU A 464 -22.95 12.52 -28.33
C LEU A 464 -22.80 12.71 -29.83
N ASP A 465 -23.31 11.81 -30.66
CA ASP A 465 -23.40 11.96 -32.10
C ASP A 465 -24.20 13.22 -32.51
N ALA A 466 -25.18 13.64 -31.71
CA ALA A 466 -25.92 14.90 -31.92
C ALA A 466 -25.03 16.15 -31.80
N HIS A 467 -23.90 16.07 -31.14
CA HIS A 467 -22.93 17.14 -30.92
C HIS A 467 -21.64 16.97 -31.75
N ALA A 468 -21.59 16.02 -32.70
CA ALA A 468 -20.39 15.70 -33.48
C ALA A 468 -19.77 16.91 -34.16
N ASP A 469 -20.57 17.77 -34.80
CA ASP A 469 -20.11 18.99 -35.49
C ASP A 469 -19.48 20.03 -34.55
N GLU A 470 -19.86 20.02 -33.29
CA GLU A 470 -19.31 20.89 -32.24
C GLU A 470 -18.04 20.27 -31.64
N ILE A 471 -18.06 18.97 -31.40
CA ILE A 471 -16.92 18.22 -30.84
C ILE A 471 -15.70 18.29 -31.74
N VAL A 472 -15.89 18.17 -33.09
CA VAL A 472 -14.80 18.28 -34.07
C VAL A 472 -14.04 19.62 -33.98
N LYS A 473 -14.69 20.68 -33.52
CA LYS A 473 -14.11 22.03 -33.39
C LYS A 473 -13.40 22.27 -32.07
N LEU A 474 -13.46 21.33 -31.12
CA LEU A 474 -12.80 21.46 -29.82
C LEU A 474 -11.29 21.25 -29.96
N GLU A 475 -10.54 21.92 -29.09
CA GLU A 475 -9.09 21.75 -29.02
C GLU A 475 -8.74 20.27 -28.72
N GLY A 476 -7.84 19.70 -29.51
CA GLY A 476 -7.46 18.27 -29.42
C GLY A 476 -8.39 17.32 -30.17
N PHE A 477 -9.51 17.81 -30.73
CA PHE A 477 -10.41 17.03 -31.59
C PHE A 477 -10.25 17.40 -33.07
N GLY A 478 -10.64 16.47 -33.91
CA GLY A 478 -10.79 16.59 -35.35
C GLY A 478 -11.75 15.51 -35.84
N GLU A 479 -12.05 15.43 -37.12
CA GLU A 479 -13.00 14.45 -37.70
C GLU A 479 -12.66 13.01 -37.31
N LYS A 480 -11.36 12.65 -37.37
CA LYS A 480 -10.90 11.29 -37.05
C LYS A 480 -11.03 10.94 -35.56
N SER A 481 -10.65 11.85 -34.66
CA SER A 481 -10.76 11.60 -33.20
C SER A 481 -12.20 11.56 -32.73
N CYS A 482 -13.06 12.43 -33.29
CA CYS A 482 -14.50 12.40 -33.02
C CYS A 482 -15.14 11.08 -33.52
N ALA A 483 -14.81 10.64 -34.72
CA ALA A 483 -15.32 9.37 -35.27
C ALA A 483 -14.85 8.17 -34.42
N ASN A 484 -13.57 8.17 -33.97
CA ASN A 484 -13.05 7.11 -33.09
C ASN A 484 -13.77 7.10 -31.75
N LEU A 485 -14.01 8.26 -31.15
CA LEU A 485 -14.74 8.38 -29.88
C LEU A 485 -16.16 7.80 -30.01
N LEU A 486 -16.91 8.22 -31.03
CA LEU A 486 -18.26 7.71 -31.25
C LEU A 486 -18.29 6.19 -31.50
N ALA A 487 -17.28 5.67 -32.22
CA ALA A 487 -17.12 4.22 -32.41
C ALA A 487 -16.80 3.49 -31.10
N ALA A 488 -15.98 4.07 -30.22
CA ALA A 488 -15.68 3.52 -28.89
C ALA A 488 -16.92 3.49 -28.00
N ILE A 489 -17.73 4.57 -28.01
CA ILE A 489 -19.00 4.63 -27.29
C ILE A 489 -19.96 3.55 -27.79
N GLU A 490 -20.10 3.36 -29.09
CA GLU A 490 -20.98 2.34 -29.65
C GLU A 490 -20.51 0.91 -29.31
N LYS A 491 -19.17 0.67 -29.30
CA LYS A 491 -18.57 -0.59 -28.87
C LYS A 491 -18.92 -0.90 -27.41
N SER A 492 -18.95 0.11 -26.54
CA SER A 492 -19.23 -0.05 -25.11
C SER A 492 -20.63 -0.58 -24.78
N ARG A 493 -21.59 -0.55 -25.73
CA ARG A 493 -22.93 -1.15 -25.56
C ARG A 493 -22.89 -2.66 -25.33
N LYS A 494 -21.75 -3.32 -25.60
CA LYS A 494 -21.57 -4.76 -25.46
C LYS A 494 -20.60 -5.10 -24.31
N VAL A 495 -20.63 -4.32 -23.26
CA VAL A 495 -19.77 -4.52 -22.08
C VAL A 495 -20.26 -5.71 -21.23
N ASP A 496 -19.33 -6.32 -20.50
CA ASP A 496 -19.68 -7.33 -19.48
C ASP A 496 -20.58 -6.70 -18.38
N PRO A 497 -21.65 -7.38 -17.94
CA PRO A 497 -22.55 -6.87 -16.90
C PRO A 497 -21.83 -6.44 -15.60
N ILE A 498 -20.72 -7.10 -15.24
CA ILE A 498 -19.93 -6.76 -14.05
C ILE A 498 -19.30 -5.38 -14.21
N HIS A 499 -18.77 -5.07 -15.38
CA HIS A 499 -18.21 -3.75 -15.69
C HIS A 499 -19.31 -2.67 -15.69
N LEU A 500 -20.51 -2.97 -16.20
CA LEU A 500 -21.63 -2.04 -16.12
C LEU A 500 -22.03 -1.75 -14.67
N ILE A 501 -22.11 -2.76 -13.82
CA ILE A 501 -22.42 -2.59 -12.38
C ILE A 501 -21.39 -1.69 -11.72
N PHE A 502 -20.12 -1.91 -11.98
CA PHE A 502 -19.04 -1.07 -11.47
C PHE A 502 -19.17 0.38 -11.99
N ALA A 503 -19.43 0.54 -13.29
CA ALA A 503 -19.58 1.83 -13.95
C ALA A 503 -20.74 2.68 -13.40
N LEU A 504 -21.84 2.05 -12.99
CA LEU A 504 -23.01 2.73 -12.44
C LEU A 504 -22.79 3.41 -11.08
N CYS A 505 -21.63 3.21 -10.46
CA CYS A 505 -21.27 3.83 -9.17
C CYS A 505 -22.31 3.57 -8.07
N ILE A 506 -22.88 2.36 -8.01
CA ILE A 506 -23.87 1.99 -6.98
C ILE A 506 -23.14 1.95 -5.62
N PRO A 507 -23.63 2.67 -4.60
CA PRO A 507 -22.99 2.70 -3.29
C PRO A 507 -22.79 1.29 -2.71
N ASN A 508 -21.59 0.99 -2.21
CA ASN A 508 -21.16 -0.29 -1.62
C ASN A 508 -21.17 -1.50 -2.58
N ILE A 509 -21.37 -1.29 -3.87
CA ILE A 509 -21.30 -2.36 -4.87
C ILE A 509 -20.08 -2.09 -5.76
N GLY A 510 -18.95 -2.73 -5.44
CA GLY A 510 -17.77 -2.79 -6.27
C GLY A 510 -17.77 -4.01 -7.19
N THR A 511 -16.67 -4.25 -7.89
CA THR A 511 -16.51 -5.37 -8.84
C THR A 511 -16.80 -6.74 -8.21
N ASP A 512 -16.35 -6.97 -6.97
CA ASP A 512 -16.50 -8.28 -6.30
C ASP A 512 -17.93 -8.51 -5.82
N ALA A 513 -18.59 -7.47 -5.27
CA ALA A 513 -20.02 -7.55 -4.96
C ALA A 513 -20.83 -7.73 -6.26
N GLY A 514 -20.46 -7.02 -7.35
CA GLY A 514 -21.09 -7.20 -8.65
C GLY A 514 -20.98 -8.62 -9.19
N LYS A 515 -19.82 -9.26 -9.07
CA LYS A 515 -19.63 -10.69 -9.45
C LYS A 515 -20.56 -11.62 -8.67
N LYS A 516 -20.65 -11.45 -7.34
CA LYS A 516 -21.53 -12.25 -6.49
C LYS A 516 -23.00 -12.07 -6.86
N LEU A 517 -23.44 -10.83 -7.08
CA LEU A 517 -24.80 -10.52 -7.50
C LEU A 517 -25.15 -11.15 -8.85
N ILE A 518 -24.27 -11.04 -9.84
CA ILE A 518 -24.48 -11.65 -11.16
C ILE A 518 -24.43 -13.18 -11.09
N ALA A 519 -23.57 -13.76 -10.25
CA ALA A 519 -23.53 -15.20 -10.04
C ALA A 519 -24.83 -15.75 -9.40
N ALA A 520 -25.40 -14.99 -8.43
CA ALA A 520 -26.62 -15.41 -7.72
C ALA A 520 -27.90 -15.16 -8.53
N LEU A 521 -28.02 -14.01 -9.20
CA LEU A 521 -29.27 -13.57 -9.85
C LEU A 521 -29.26 -13.71 -11.37
N GLY A 522 -28.08 -13.83 -11.97
CA GLY A 522 -27.90 -13.61 -13.41
C GLY A 522 -28.14 -12.16 -13.82
N THR A 523 -27.71 -11.79 -15.02
CA THR A 523 -27.88 -10.40 -15.53
C THR A 523 -29.34 -9.95 -15.55
N LYS A 524 -30.24 -10.84 -15.99
CA LYS A 524 -31.69 -10.53 -16.06
C LYS A 524 -32.31 -10.31 -14.69
N GLY A 525 -31.98 -11.15 -13.72
CA GLY A 525 -32.49 -11.01 -12.35
C GLY A 525 -31.97 -9.74 -11.68
N PHE A 526 -30.70 -9.41 -11.89
CA PHE A 526 -30.12 -8.17 -11.39
C PHE A 526 -30.82 -6.93 -11.96
N LEU A 527 -31.01 -6.86 -13.29
CA LEU A 527 -31.70 -5.74 -13.94
C LEU A 527 -33.17 -5.63 -13.48
N SER A 528 -33.88 -6.75 -13.35
CA SER A 528 -35.27 -6.77 -12.88
C SER A 528 -35.42 -6.20 -11.48
N ARG A 529 -34.46 -6.49 -10.55
CA ARG A 529 -34.47 -5.91 -9.20
C ARG A 529 -34.21 -4.40 -9.21
N ILE A 530 -33.33 -3.94 -10.06
CA ILE A 530 -33.10 -2.48 -10.24
C ILE A 530 -34.38 -1.80 -10.74
N GLU A 531 -35.04 -2.39 -11.74
CA GLU A 531 -36.29 -1.85 -12.31
C GLU A 531 -37.44 -1.86 -11.30
N SER A 532 -37.56 -2.88 -10.47
CA SER A 532 -38.58 -2.98 -9.42
C SER A 532 -38.29 -2.16 -8.18
N GLY A 533 -37.04 -1.69 -8.00
CA GLY A 533 -36.57 -0.99 -6.80
C GLY A 533 -36.35 -1.92 -5.60
N GLU A 534 -36.26 -3.24 -5.84
CA GLU A 534 -35.92 -4.20 -4.78
C GLU A 534 -34.44 -4.08 -4.39
N GLY A 535 -34.16 -4.19 -3.08
CA GLY A 535 -32.80 -4.20 -2.55
C GLY A 535 -32.06 -5.52 -2.82
N PHE A 536 -30.81 -5.61 -2.35
CA PHE A 536 -29.91 -6.76 -2.51
C PHE A 536 -29.48 -7.37 -1.17
N GLU A 537 -30.18 -7.03 -0.07
CA GLU A 537 -29.81 -7.45 1.29
C GLU A 537 -29.95 -8.96 1.52
N ASP A 538 -30.68 -9.66 0.66
CA ASP A 538 -30.93 -11.10 0.71
C ASP A 538 -30.00 -11.92 -0.20
N VAL A 539 -29.08 -11.29 -0.91
CA VAL A 539 -28.14 -11.87 -1.88
C VAL A 539 -26.70 -11.71 -1.42
#